data_d2926403f87e017c8d83993a1e68ede9
#
_entry.id   d2926403f87e017c8d83993a1e68ede9
#
_cell.length_a   1.000
_cell.length_b   1.000
_cell.length_c   1.000
_cell.angle_alpha   90.00
_cell.angle_beta   90.00
_cell.angle_gamma   90.00
#
_symmetry.space_group_name_H-M   'P 1'
#
loop_
_entity.id
_entity.type
_entity.pdbx_description
1 polymer ?
#
loop_
_entity_poly.entity_id
_entity_poly.type
_entity_poly.pdbx_seq_one_letter_code
_entity_poly.pdbx_strand_id
1 'polypeptide(L)'
;GSRPVPVRILNDGTTNPNDRLGAVGDVLFGIENASIDDDLLVVAGDNLCDFDLRKMEIVAKRQGSAVAAYDVGDVRAATRFSNLELGNDGRITSFQEKPEAPQSSLVAVAIYLIRRSDLGLFARYRDEGNKLDLIGGFVQWAYRQTAMYACVFDGHWWDIGDPKIYAEVDAHFGGSAEQK
;
A
#
# COMPACT_ATOMS: atom_id res chain seq x y z
N GLY A 1 11.53 -27.71 0.56
CA GLY A 1 12.36 -26.58 0.90
C GLY A 1 11.92 -25.36 0.10
N SER A 2 11.69 -24.23 0.77
CA SER A 2 11.41 -22.96 0.11
C SER A 2 12.66 -22.54 -0.68
N ARG A 3 12.50 -22.21 -1.97
CA ARG A 3 13.58 -21.57 -2.73
C ARG A 3 13.76 -20.15 -2.15
N PRO A 4 15.01 -19.69 -1.93
CA PRO A 4 15.22 -18.31 -1.51
C PRO A 4 14.65 -17.38 -2.58
N VAL A 5 13.84 -16.41 -2.16
CA VAL A 5 13.36 -15.36 -3.04
C VAL A 5 14.55 -14.43 -3.33
N PRO A 6 14.89 -14.15 -4.59
CA PRO A 6 15.99 -13.23 -4.90
C PRO A 6 15.62 -11.82 -4.40
N VAL A 7 16.53 -11.19 -3.66
CA VAL A 7 16.38 -9.81 -3.20
C VAL A 7 17.33 -8.93 -4.01
N ARG A 8 16.80 -7.83 -4.56
CA ARG A 8 17.56 -6.80 -5.25
C ARG A 8 17.37 -5.47 -4.54
N ILE A 9 18.46 -4.85 -4.12
CA ILE A 9 18.48 -3.50 -3.57
C ILE A 9 18.69 -2.51 -4.71
N LEU A 10 17.80 -1.54 -4.83
CA LEU A 10 17.91 -0.42 -5.76
C LEU A 10 18.22 0.83 -4.95
N ASN A 11 19.25 1.57 -5.34
CA ASN A 11 19.62 2.85 -4.74
C ASN A 11 19.31 3.95 -5.75
N ASP A 12 18.44 4.87 -5.38
CA ASP A 12 18.03 6.01 -6.18
C ASP A 12 19.04 7.16 -6.19
N GLY A 13 20.12 7.03 -5.37
CA GLY A 13 21.16 8.05 -5.25
C GLY A 13 20.80 9.21 -4.32
N THR A 14 19.64 9.20 -3.66
CA THR A 14 19.24 10.21 -2.69
C THR A 14 20.24 10.30 -1.53
N THR A 15 20.77 11.49 -1.28
CA THR A 15 21.76 11.76 -0.21
C THR A 15 21.24 12.69 0.87
N ASN A 16 20.15 13.38 0.61
CA ASN A 16 19.50 14.27 1.59
C ASN A 16 17.97 14.28 1.43
N PRO A 17 17.21 14.69 2.45
CA PRO A 17 15.73 14.65 2.42
C PRO A 17 15.08 15.48 1.31
N ASN A 18 15.77 16.50 0.77
CA ASN A 18 15.21 17.38 -0.27
C ASN A 18 15.30 16.76 -1.67
N ASP A 19 16.17 15.75 -1.86
CA ASP A 19 16.42 15.10 -3.15
C ASP A 19 15.59 13.81 -3.33
N ARG A 20 14.82 13.42 -2.32
CA ARG A 20 14.03 12.18 -2.35
C ARG A 20 13.01 12.19 -3.48
N LEU A 21 12.83 11.06 -4.12
CA LEU A 21 11.87 10.87 -5.21
C LEU A 21 10.41 10.88 -4.71
N GLY A 22 10.19 10.55 -3.43
CA GLY A 22 8.89 10.30 -2.83
C GLY A 22 8.35 8.90 -3.13
N ALA A 23 7.36 8.44 -2.36
CA ALA A 23 6.92 7.05 -2.41
C ALA A 23 6.47 6.60 -3.82
N VAL A 24 5.79 7.46 -4.57
CA VAL A 24 5.40 7.17 -5.97
C VAL A 24 6.61 7.16 -6.89
N GLY A 25 7.55 8.11 -6.66
CA GLY A 25 8.80 8.19 -7.41
C GLY A 25 9.68 6.97 -7.20
N ASP A 26 9.75 6.44 -5.98
CA ASP A 26 10.50 5.23 -5.63
C ASP A 26 9.91 3.98 -6.32
N VAL A 27 8.59 3.87 -6.36
CA VAL A 27 7.92 2.78 -7.10
C VAL A 27 8.22 2.88 -8.59
N LEU A 28 8.12 4.08 -9.17
CA LEU A 28 8.41 4.31 -10.59
C LEU A 28 9.89 4.01 -10.90
N PHE A 29 10.80 4.46 -10.05
CA PHE A 29 12.23 4.13 -10.14
C PHE A 29 12.47 2.62 -10.11
N GLY A 30 11.76 1.90 -9.23
CA GLY A 30 11.80 0.44 -9.14
C GLY A 30 11.32 -0.22 -10.44
N ILE A 31 10.18 0.22 -10.97
CA ILE A 31 9.60 -0.30 -12.23
C ILE A 31 10.60 -0.14 -13.38
N GLU A 32 11.16 1.05 -13.56
CA GLU A 32 12.07 1.39 -14.65
C GLU A 32 13.42 0.67 -14.53
N ASN A 33 14.04 0.68 -13.32
CA ASN A 33 15.41 0.15 -13.12
C ASN A 33 15.47 -1.37 -12.89
N ALA A 34 14.37 -2.00 -12.49
CA ALA A 34 14.27 -3.44 -12.44
C ALA A 34 13.60 -4.06 -13.68
N SER A 35 13.15 -3.23 -14.63
CA SER A 35 12.42 -3.64 -15.83
C SER A 35 11.21 -4.52 -15.49
N ILE A 36 10.40 -4.06 -14.51
CA ILE A 36 9.25 -4.80 -14.03
C ILE A 36 8.16 -4.80 -15.11
N ASP A 37 7.79 -5.99 -15.57
CA ASP A 37 6.75 -6.23 -16.57
C ASP A 37 5.81 -7.37 -16.11
N ASP A 38 5.39 -7.31 -14.85
CA ASP A 38 4.50 -8.28 -14.20
C ASP A 38 3.62 -7.56 -13.17
N ASP A 39 2.66 -8.25 -12.56
CA ASP A 39 1.89 -7.72 -11.42
C ASP A 39 2.86 -7.34 -10.29
N LEU A 40 2.66 -6.16 -9.70
CA LEU A 40 3.55 -5.56 -8.71
C LEU A 40 2.87 -5.44 -7.36
N LEU A 41 3.40 -6.12 -6.34
CA LEU A 41 3.03 -5.88 -4.95
C LEU A 41 3.92 -4.78 -4.37
N VAL A 42 3.31 -3.66 -4.02
CA VAL A 42 3.95 -2.54 -3.31
C VAL A 42 3.62 -2.65 -1.83
N VAL A 43 4.63 -2.63 -0.98
CA VAL A 43 4.48 -2.68 0.48
C VAL A 43 5.32 -1.58 1.10
N ALA A 44 4.71 -0.73 1.91
CA ALA A 44 5.46 0.27 2.68
C ALA A 44 6.28 -0.42 3.79
N GLY A 45 7.52 0.00 3.97
CA GLY A 45 8.50 -0.67 4.84
C GLY A 45 8.26 -0.48 6.34
N ASP A 46 7.37 0.41 6.72
CA ASP A 46 6.94 0.72 8.08
C ASP A 46 5.61 0.04 8.46
N ASN A 47 5.05 -0.77 7.57
CA ASN A 47 3.80 -1.49 7.81
C ASN A 47 4.06 -2.95 8.12
N LEU A 48 3.47 -3.44 9.20
CA LEU A 48 3.50 -4.84 9.59
C LEU A 48 2.07 -5.37 9.75
N CYS A 49 1.85 -6.62 9.30
CA CYS A 49 0.55 -7.27 9.38
C CYS A 49 0.69 -8.78 9.55
N ASP A 50 -0.31 -9.43 10.13
CA ASP A 50 -0.38 -10.89 10.28
C ASP A 50 -1.39 -11.56 9.34
N PHE A 51 -1.99 -10.83 8.43
CA PHE A 51 -2.97 -11.34 7.49
C PHE A 51 -2.36 -11.88 6.17
N ASP A 52 -3.12 -12.76 5.51
CA ASP A 52 -2.68 -13.46 4.29
C ASP A 52 -2.85 -12.62 3.02
N LEU A 53 -1.79 -11.99 2.55
CA LEU A 53 -1.78 -11.17 1.33
C LEU A 53 -2.11 -11.94 0.04
N ARG A 54 -2.11 -13.29 0.03
CA ARG A 54 -2.51 -14.08 -1.14
C ARG A 54 -3.96 -13.83 -1.55
N LYS A 55 -4.80 -13.34 -0.64
CA LYS A 55 -6.16 -12.89 -0.96
C LYS A 55 -6.17 -11.77 -2.01
N MET A 56 -5.18 -10.86 -1.97
CA MET A 56 -5.05 -9.78 -2.95
C MET A 56 -4.79 -10.30 -4.36
N GLU A 57 -3.99 -11.36 -4.49
CA GLU A 57 -3.73 -12.00 -5.79
C GLU A 57 -5.02 -12.56 -6.42
N ILE A 58 -5.90 -13.14 -5.61
CA ILE A 58 -7.19 -13.65 -6.08
C ILE A 58 -8.08 -12.50 -6.58
N VAL A 59 -8.14 -11.40 -5.83
CA VAL A 59 -8.89 -10.19 -6.22
C VAL A 59 -8.31 -9.60 -7.51
N ALA A 60 -6.99 -9.41 -7.56
CA ALA A 60 -6.32 -8.84 -8.72
C ALA A 60 -6.54 -9.67 -9.99
N LYS A 61 -6.44 -10.98 -9.92
CA LYS A 61 -6.67 -11.86 -11.07
C LYS A 61 -8.11 -11.84 -11.61
N ARG A 62 -9.08 -11.61 -10.74
CA ARG A 62 -10.50 -11.69 -11.11
C ARG A 62 -11.10 -10.35 -11.49
N GLN A 63 -10.66 -9.26 -10.87
CA GLN A 63 -11.36 -7.99 -10.88
C GLN A 63 -10.49 -6.85 -11.38
N GLY A 64 -9.30 -6.62 -10.81
CA GLY A 64 -8.42 -5.49 -11.11
C GLY A 64 -7.40 -5.23 -10.01
N SER A 65 -6.58 -4.18 -10.15
CA SER A 65 -5.62 -3.79 -9.12
C SER A 65 -6.27 -3.70 -7.74
N ALA A 66 -5.57 -4.20 -6.71
CA ALA A 66 -6.13 -4.39 -5.38
C ALA A 66 -5.42 -3.53 -4.32
N VAL A 67 -6.19 -3.02 -3.38
CA VAL A 67 -5.73 -2.25 -2.21
C VAL A 67 -6.03 -3.07 -0.96
N ALA A 68 -5.03 -3.29 -0.11
CA ALA A 68 -5.29 -3.85 1.21
C ALA A 68 -5.98 -2.80 2.09
N ALA A 69 -7.08 -3.18 2.71
CA ALA A 69 -7.89 -2.32 3.54
C ALA A 69 -8.12 -2.94 4.92
N TYR A 70 -8.23 -2.08 5.91
CA TYR A 70 -8.47 -2.44 7.31
C TYR A 70 -9.55 -1.56 7.92
N ASP A 71 -10.43 -2.14 8.75
CA ASP A 71 -11.42 -1.40 9.50
C ASP A 71 -10.85 -1.00 10.86
N VAL A 72 -10.59 0.30 11.05
CA VAL A 72 -10.05 0.82 12.32
C VAL A 72 -11.12 0.99 13.40
N GLY A 73 -12.38 0.69 13.09
CA GLY A 73 -13.51 0.69 14.02
C GLY A 73 -14.02 2.08 14.46
N ASP A 74 -13.23 3.13 14.30
CA ASP A 74 -13.62 4.53 14.59
C ASP A 74 -13.34 5.42 13.37
N VAL A 75 -14.39 6.03 12.83
CA VAL A 75 -14.29 6.95 11.68
C VAL A 75 -13.30 8.09 11.95
N ARG A 76 -13.23 8.59 13.20
CA ARG A 76 -12.29 9.67 13.56
C ARG A 76 -10.82 9.22 13.51
N ALA A 77 -10.54 7.94 13.76
CA ALA A 77 -9.19 7.40 13.64
C ALA A 77 -8.72 7.35 12.18
N ALA A 78 -9.66 7.25 11.22
CA ALA A 78 -9.37 7.20 9.80
C ALA A 78 -8.79 8.49 9.22
N THR A 79 -8.85 9.64 9.92
CA THR A 79 -8.24 10.92 9.49
C THR A 79 -6.73 10.83 9.27
N ARG A 80 -6.06 9.87 9.92
CA ARG A 80 -4.60 9.66 9.82
C ARG A 80 -4.17 8.90 8.57
N PHE A 81 -5.10 8.24 7.89
CA PHE A 81 -4.87 7.27 6.83
C PHE A 81 -5.63 7.64 5.56
N SER A 82 -5.36 6.92 4.48
CA SER A 82 -6.20 7.00 3.28
C SER A 82 -7.54 6.32 3.55
N ASN A 83 -8.62 7.09 3.51
CA ASN A 83 -9.99 6.61 3.73
C ASN A 83 -10.65 6.12 2.44
N LEU A 84 -11.44 5.05 2.48
CA LEU A 84 -12.07 4.50 1.30
C LEU A 84 -13.51 4.04 1.56
N GLU A 85 -14.34 4.08 0.50
CA GLU A 85 -15.68 3.51 0.47
C GLU A 85 -15.77 2.49 -0.67
N LEU A 86 -16.60 1.47 -0.47
CA LEU A 86 -16.71 0.34 -1.39
C LEU A 86 -18.12 0.20 -1.94
N GLY A 87 -18.23 -0.21 -3.20
CA GLY A 87 -19.44 -0.78 -3.76
C GLY A 87 -19.70 -2.20 -3.25
N ASN A 88 -20.86 -2.74 -3.57
CA ASN A 88 -21.28 -4.08 -3.14
C ASN A 88 -20.38 -5.22 -3.69
N ASP A 89 -19.62 -4.96 -4.73
CA ASP A 89 -18.68 -5.87 -5.39
C ASP A 89 -17.23 -5.73 -4.87
N GLY A 90 -17.02 -4.87 -3.86
CA GLY A 90 -15.71 -4.55 -3.32
C GLY A 90 -14.90 -3.53 -4.13
N ARG A 91 -15.49 -2.97 -5.21
CA ARG A 91 -14.87 -1.89 -5.98
C ARG A 91 -14.77 -0.62 -5.14
N ILE A 92 -13.64 0.06 -5.22
CA ILE A 92 -13.44 1.35 -4.57
C ILE A 92 -14.28 2.40 -5.31
N THR A 93 -15.21 3.00 -4.57
CA THR A 93 -16.11 4.07 -5.06
C THR A 93 -15.67 5.46 -4.60
N SER A 94 -14.94 5.53 -3.47
CA SER A 94 -14.31 6.73 -2.96
C SER A 94 -12.94 6.37 -2.37
N PHE A 95 -11.95 7.22 -2.62
CA PHE A 95 -10.63 7.13 -1.99
C PHE A 95 -10.12 8.54 -1.72
N GLN A 96 -9.76 8.82 -0.47
CA GLN A 96 -9.30 10.13 -0.03
C GLN A 96 -8.06 9.98 0.85
N GLU A 97 -6.95 10.60 0.43
CA GLU A 97 -5.72 10.63 1.20
C GLU A 97 -5.86 11.57 2.39
N LYS A 98 -5.79 11.03 3.62
CA LYS A 98 -5.82 11.76 4.90
C LYS A 98 -6.92 12.83 4.96
N PRO A 99 -8.20 12.49 4.77
CA PRO A 99 -9.28 13.48 4.76
C PRO A 99 -9.51 14.07 6.16
N GLU A 100 -9.88 15.36 6.22
CA GLU A 100 -10.28 15.99 7.49
C GLU A 100 -11.59 15.40 8.04
N ALA A 101 -12.49 14.95 7.16
CA ALA A 101 -13.78 14.38 7.50
C ALA A 101 -14.00 13.03 6.77
N PRO A 102 -13.38 11.93 7.25
CA PRO A 102 -13.56 10.61 6.66
C PRO A 102 -15.02 10.16 6.73
N GLN A 103 -15.46 9.41 5.72
CA GLN A 103 -16.86 8.97 5.62
C GLN A 103 -17.04 7.51 6.08
N SER A 104 -15.96 6.79 6.32
CA SER A 104 -15.97 5.40 6.80
C SER A 104 -14.83 5.15 7.77
N SER A 105 -14.87 4.03 8.51
CA SER A 105 -13.76 3.52 9.32
C SER A 105 -12.76 2.67 8.50
N LEU A 106 -13.05 2.47 7.20
CA LEU A 106 -12.19 1.69 6.32
C LEU A 106 -11.00 2.52 5.82
N VAL A 107 -9.78 1.99 5.97
CA VAL A 107 -8.55 2.66 5.57
C VAL A 107 -7.68 1.75 4.71
N ALA A 108 -6.91 2.34 3.80
CA ALA A 108 -5.85 1.63 3.08
C ALA A 108 -4.60 1.53 3.97
N VAL A 109 -3.96 0.35 3.94
CA VAL A 109 -2.82 0.01 4.82
C VAL A 109 -1.47 0.07 4.10
N ALA A 110 -1.35 0.91 3.07
CA ALA A 110 -0.13 1.08 2.28
C ALA A 110 0.45 -0.23 1.70
N ILE A 111 -0.43 -1.17 1.35
CA ILE A 111 -0.13 -2.40 0.61
C ILE A 111 -1.04 -2.45 -0.62
N TYR A 112 -0.43 -2.50 -1.81
CA TYR A 112 -1.13 -2.39 -3.09
C TYR A 112 -0.65 -3.46 -4.05
N LEU A 113 -1.56 -4.19 -4.67
CA LEU A 113 -1.25 -5.11 -5.77
C LEU A 113 -1.70 -4.47 -7.09
N ILE A 114 -0.75 -3.94 -7.81
CA ILE A 114 -0.96 -3.25 -9.08
C ILE A 114 -0.79 -4.24 -10.22
N ARG A 115 -1.78 -4.38 -11.08
CA ARG A 115 -1.70 -5.25 -12.23
C ARG A 115 -0.70 -4.71 -13.25
N ARG A 116 -0.05 -5.62 -13.98
CA ARG A 116 0.84 -5.29 -15.10
C ARG A 116 0.22 -4.27 -16.07
N SER A 117 -1.06 -4.43 -16.38
CA SER A 117 -1.80 -3.50 -17.26
C SER A 117 -1.87 -2.07 -16.73
N ASP A 118 -1.74 -1.88 -15.42
CA ASP A 118 -1.93 -0.61 -14.74
C ASP A 118 -0.58 0.04 -14.34
N LEU A 119 0.57 -0.63 -14.56
CA LEU A 119 1.90 -0.09 -14.23
C LEU A 119 2.19 1.24 -14.92
N GLY A 120 1.71 1.42 -16.16
CA GLY A 120 1.85 2.66 -16.91
C GLY A 120 1.18 3.87 -16.25
N LEU A 121 0.25 3.66 -15.31
CA LEU A 121 -0.40 4.74 -14.58
C LEU A 121 0.57 5.53 -13.70
N PHE A 122 1.64 4.92 -13.19
CA PHE A 122 2.67 5.62 -12.41
C PHE A 122 3.39 6.69 -13.23
N ALA A 123 3.83 6.35 -14.44
CA ALA A 123 4.46 7.31 -15.33
C ALA A 123 3.47 8.41 -15.75
N ARG A 124 2.24 8.04 -16.10
CA ARG A 124 1.19 9.01 -16.44
C ARG A 124 0.87 9.96 -15.28
N TYR A 125 0.81 9.47 -14.05
CA TYR A 125 0.58 10.29 -12.85
C TYR A 125 1.67 11.35 -12.68
N ARG A 126 2.95 10.95 -12.86
CA ARG A 126 4.09 11.87 -12.85
C ARG A 126 3.99 12.90 -13.96
N ASP A 127 3.73 12.46 -15.20
CA ASP A 127 3.74 13.31 -16.39
C ASP A 127 2.57 14.33 -16.40
N GLU A 128 1.49 14.04 -15.67
CA GLU A 128 0.41 15.01 -15.40
C GLU A 128 0.78 16.03 -14.31
N GLY A 129 2.01 15.99 -13.75
CA GLY A 129 2.51 16.96 -12.78
C GLY A 129 2.00 16.75 -11.35
N ASN A 130 1.52 15.55 -11.03
CA ASN A 130 1.06 15.22 -9.68
C ASN A 130 2.24 15.08 -8.71
N LYS A 131 1.95 15.27 -7.40
CA LYS A 131 2.95 15.10 -6.35
C LYS A 131 3.29 13.63 -6.12
N LEU A 132 4.58 13.31 -6.04
CA LEU A 132 5.08 11.94 -5.92
C LEU A 132 5.32 11.48 -4.47
N ASP A 133 5.07 12.33 -3.47
CA ASP A 133 5.43 12.08 -2.07
C ASP A 133 4.62 10.93 -1.43
N LEU A 134 3.31 10.85 -1.72
CA LEU A 134 2.39 9.95 -1.05
C LEU A 134 1.77 8.96 -2.02
N ILE A 135 1.93 7.68 -1.75
CA ILE A 135 1.33 6.60 -2.57
C ILE A 135 -0.20 6.64 -2.56
N GLY A 136 -0.82 7.06 -1.44
CA GLY A 136 -2.27 7.26 -1.36
C GLY A 136 -2.78 8.34 -2.31
N GLY A 137 -1.99 9.39 -2.58
CA GLY A 137 -2.31 10.39 -3.60
C GLY A 137 -2.37 9.79 -5.01
N PHE A 138 -1.45 8.87 -5.34
CA PHE A 138 -1.52 8.11 -6.59
C PHE A 138 -2.80 7.26 -6.64
N VAL A 139 -3.12 6.50 -5.60
CA VAL A 139 -4.33 5.65 -5.58
C VAL A 139 -5.59 6.49 -5.69
N GLN A 140 -5.66 7.67 -5.01
CA GLN A 140 -6.77 8.62 -5.11
C GLN A 140 -7.01 9.13 -6.54
N TRP A 141 -5.97 9.21 -7.35
CA TRP A 141 -6.08 9.54 -8.76
C TRP A 141 -6.39 8.29 -9.60
N ALA A 142 -5.68 7.18 -9.35
CA ALA A 142 -5.72 5.96 -10.16
C ALA A 142 -7.08 5.25 -10.15
N TYR A 143 -7.81 5.23 -9.01
CA TYR A 143 -9.13 4.57 -8.94
C TYR A 143 -10.18 5.20 -9.88
N ARG A 144 -9.93 6.43 -10.34
CA ARG A 144 -10.76 7.13 -11.35
C ARG A 144 -10.33 6.81 -12.78
N GLN A 145 -9.14 6.27 -12.98
CA GLN A 145 -8.60 5.91 -14.30
C GLN A 145 -8.86 4.45 -14.64
N THR A 146 -8.85 3.58 -13.63
CA THR A 146 -9.08 2.14 -13.75
C THR A 146 -9.91 1.62 -12.59
N ALA A 147 -10.51 0.44 -12.74
CA ALA A 147 -11.22 -0.21 -11.65
C ALA A 147 -10.22 -0.75 -10.63
N MET A 148 -10.30 -0.28 -9.39
CA MET A 148 -9.53 -0.78 -8.26
C MET A 148 -10.47 -1.35 -7.20
N TYR A 149 -10.00 -2.39 -6.51
CA TYR A 149 -10.79 -3.14 -5.55
C TYR A 149 -10.11 -3.19 -4.19
N ALA A 150 -10.88 -3.19 -3.12
CA ALA A 150 -10.31 -3.38 -1.80
C ALA A 150 -10.38 -4.84 -1.37
N CYS A 151 -9.29 -5.31 -0.75
CA CYS A 151 -9.26 -6.55 -0.01
C CYS A 151 -9.27 -6.20 1.47
N VAL A 152 -10.44 -6.30 2.10
CA VAL A 152 -10.60 -6.02 3.53
C VAL A 152 -10.06 -7.21 4.32
N PHE A 153 -9.17 -6.94 5.26
CA PHE A 153 -8.53 -7.95 6.09
C PHE A 153 -8.99 -7.86 7.54
N ASP A 154 -9.13 -9.03 8.13
CA ASP A 154 -9.21 -9.23 9.58
C ASP A 154 -7.81 -9.55 10.09
N GLY A 155 -7.55 -9.36 11.40
CA GLY A 155 -6.25 -9.61 12.04
C GLY A 155 -5.64 -8.33 12.59
N HIS A 156 -4.31 -8.28 12.65
CA HIS A 156 -3.60 -7.13 13.18
C HIS A 156 -2.81 -6.42 12.08
N TRP A 157 -2.85 -5.10 12.17
CA TRP A 157 -2.05 -4.22 11.34
C TRP A 157 -1.44 -3.11 12.19
N TRP A 158 -0.16 -2.83 11.94
CA TRP A 158 0.58 -1.76 12.61
C TRP A 158 1.26 -0.87 11.57
N ASP A 159 1.04 0.43 11.72
CA ASP A 159 1.79 1.50 11.05
C ASP A 159 2.86 1.99 12.02
N ILE A 160 4.11 1.53 11.82
CA ILE A 160 5.22 1.72 12.79
C ILE A 160 5.82 3.12 12.59
N GLY A 161 5.07 4.14 13.02
CA GLY A 161 5.47 5.54 12.91
C GLY A 161 6.14 6.11 14.18
N ASP A 162 6.14 5.38 15.30
CA ASP A 162 6.71 5.86 16.56
C ASP A 162 7.27 4.71 17.44
N PRO A 163 8.13 5.02 18.45
CA PRO A 163 8.74 4.02 19.32
C PRO A 163 7.74 3.21 20.16
N LYS A 164 6.55 3.73 20.44
CA LYS A 164 5.54 3.02 21.23
C LYS A 164 4.93 1.89 20.40
N ILE A 165 4.52 2.18 19.17
CA ILE A 165 4.01 1.17 18.25
C ILE A 165 5.08 0.12 17.97
N TYR A 166 6.35 0.54 17.79
CA TYR A 166 7.46 -0.39 17.64
C TYR A 166 7.56 -1.38 18.82
N ALA A 167 7.48 -0.89 20.08
CA ALA A 167 7.53 -1.75 21.25
C ALA A 167 6.32 -2.70 21.36
N GLU A 168 5.12 -2.27 20.96
CA GLU A 168 3.94 -3.12 20.91
C GLU A 168 4.12 -4.26 19.89
N VAL A 169 4.66 -3.96 18.72
CA VAL A 169 4.95 -4.92 17.64
C VAL A 169 6.02 -5.91 18.07
N ASP A 170 7.12 -5.43 18.69
CA ASP A 170 8.20 -6.27 19.18
C ASP A 170 7.70 -7.25 20.25
N ALA A 171 6.83 -6.80 21.16
CA ALA A 171 6.19 -7.67 22.14
C ALA A 171 5.27 -8.73 21.50
N HIS A 172 4.54 -8.37 20.43
CA HIS A 172 3.64 -9.30 19.75
C HIS A 172 4.40 -10.41 19.01
N PHE A 173 5.47 -10.08 18.30
CA PHE A 173 6.25 -11.03 17.51
C PHE A 173 7.44 -11.63 18.27
N GLY A 174 8.05 -10.90 19.22
CA GLY A 174 9.21 -11.34 20.01
C GLY A 174 8.89 -12.51 20.93
N GLY A 175 7.67 -12.57 21.51
CA GLY A 175 7.23 -13.70 22.31
C GLY A 175 7.11 -15.03 21.58
N SER A 176 7.13 -15.01 20.23
CA SER A 176 7.08 -16.21 19.39
C SER A 176 8.46 -16.82 19.10
N ALA A 177 9.56 -16.11 19.39
CA ALA A 177 10.93 -16.55 19.07
C ALA A 177 11.56 -17.42 20.18
N GLU A 178 11.04 -17.39 21.41
CA GLU A 178 11.57 -18.18 22.53
C GLU A 178 10.99 -19.61 22.65
N GLN A 179 10.09 -20.02 21.73
CA GLN A 179 9.44 -21.35 21.75
C GLN A 179 9.88 -22.28 20.61
N LYS A 180 11.07 -22.09 20.06
CA LYS A 180 11.63 -23.06 19.08
C LYS A 180 13.00 -23.55 19.45
#